data_3ed13d026d07c7cc08cc8876cc659dd4
#
_entry.id   3ed13d026d07c7cc08cc8876cc659dd4
#
_cell.length_a   1.000
_cell.length_b   1.000
_cell.length_c   1.000
_cell.angle_alpha   90.00
_cell.angle_beta   90.00
_cell.angle_gamma   90.00
#
_symmetry.space_group_name_H-M   'P 1'
#
loop_
_entity.id
_entity.type
_entity.pdbx_description
1 polymer ?
#
loop_
_entity_poly.entity_id
_entity_poly.type
_entity_poly.pdbx_seq_one_letter_code
_entity_poly.pdbx_strand_id
1 'polypeptide(L)'
;LATNVMWDAQIDYPTNFFKNILDWIFFTVDHFIKNQNLQLIIRVHPAEIDHTKPSKQKVVDELYKKYGSLPKNIFLVKPDENFNTYKILDKCENILIYGSRLGIEMSALGKMVVVCGEGFIRNKKIAIDVNSKVHYQKILENLPLENLMVNNRLIRAKKYAYHFFIRRMIPIKVIDEVPLKWPNIAVNKNFQELLKLKKDQGFEKICKSIINNEKFVF
;
A
#
# COMPACT_ATOMS: atom_id res chain seq x y z
N LEU A 1 -7.04 4.75 8.36
CA LEU A 1 -5.61 4.81 8.05
C LEU A 1 -5.04 3.40 8.00
N ALA A 2 -4.35 3.05 6.91
CA ALA A 2 -3.63 1.79 6.79
C ALA A 2 -2.11 2.06 6.81
N THR A 3 -1.41 1.41 7.77
CA THR A 3 0.03 1.64 7.93
C THR A 3 0.87 0.78 6.99
N ASN A 4 2.14 1.18 6.81
CA ASN A 4 3.21 0.33 6.30
C ASN A 4 4.04 -0.18 7.49
N VAL A 5 4.93 -1.13 7.24
CA VAL A 5 5.98 -1.49 8.21
C VAL A 5 7.07 -0.42 8.24
N MET A 6 7.68 -0.18 9.41
CA MET A 6 8.65 0.90 9.57
C MET A 6 9.95 0.74 8.78
N TRP A 7 10.30 -0.49 8.42
CA TRP A 7 11.48 -0.80 7.61
C TRP A 7 11.20 -0.81 6.09
N ASP A 8 10.01 -0.38 5.66
CA ASP A 8 9.68 -0.27 4.24
C ASP A 8 10.54 0.82 3.58
N ALA A 9 11.01 0.56 2.35
CA ALA A 9 11.84 1.46 1.55
C ALA A 9 11.24 2.87 1.30
N GLN A 10 9.97 3.06 1.67
CA GLN A 10 9.28 4.35 1.61
C GLN A 10 9.99 5.49 2.33
N ILE A 11 10.81 5.19 3.34
CA ILE A 11 11.56 6.20 4.11
C ILE A 11 12.67 6.86 3.30
N ASP A 12 13.15 6.21 2.26
CA ASP A 12 14.31 6.65 1.48
C ASP A 12 13.95 7.59 0.30
N TYR A 13 12.65 7.87 0.09
CA TYR A 13 12.23 8.75 -0.98
C TYR A 13 12.42 10.24 -0.62
N PRO A 14 13.26 11.00 -1.36
CA PRO A 14 13.58 12.39 -1.03
C PRO A 14 12.39 13.35 -1.18
N THR A 15 11.36 12.95 -1.91
CA THR A 15 10.14 13.73 -2.14
C THR A 15 9.14 13.64 -0.99
N ASN A 16 9.38 12.80 0.03
CA ASN A 16 8.54 12.71 1.19
C ASN A 16 8.65 14.00 2.04
N PHE A 17 7.50 14.58 2.40
CA PHE A 17 7.42 15.78 3.24
C PHE A 17 7.22 15.49 4.74
N PHE A 18 6.91 14.24 5.10
CA PHE A 18 7.04 13.73 6.47
C PHE A 18 8.43 13.15 6.68
N LYS A 19 8.97 13.27 7.88
CA LYS A 19 10.29 12.70 8.21
C LYS A 19 10.33 11.19 8.02
N ASN A 20 9.24 10.53 8.36
CA ASN A 20 9.02 9.10 8.21
C ASN A 20 7.52 8.77 8.34
N ILE A 21 7.18 7.50 8.20
CA ILE A 21 5.81 7.00 8.30
C ILE A 21 5.20 7.30 9.69
N LEU A 22 5.99 7.22 10.75
CA LEU A 22 5.53 7.46 12.12
C LEU A 22 5.17 8.93 12.35
N ASP A 23 5.96 9.89 11.79
CA ASP A 23 5.64 11.32 11.80
C ASP A 23 4.27 11.60 11.15
N TRP A 24 3.97 10.94 10.02
CA TRP A 24 2.67 10.99 9.37
C TRP A 24 1.54 10.40 10.24
N ILE A 25 1.78 9.24 10.86
CA ILE A 25 0.79 8.62 11.75
C ILE A 25 0.47 9.56 12.91
N PHE A 26 1.48 10.09 13.58
CA PHE A 26 1.31 11.01 14.69
C PHE A 26 0.60 12.29 14.29
N PHE A 27 0.96 12.88 13.15
CA PHE A 27 0.28 14.06 12.62
C PHE A 27 -1.21 13.80 12.41
N THR A 28 -1.55 12.63 11.87
CA THR A 28 -2.94 12.23 11.67
C THR A 28 -3.66 12.02 13.01
N VAL A 29 -3.07 11.29 13.93
CA VAL A 29 -3.65 11.02 15.26
C VAL A 29 -3.88 12.33 16.02
N ASP A 30 -2.91 13.25 16.02
CA ASP A 30 -3.02 14.55 16.67
C ASP A 30 -4.23 15.37 16.14
N HIS A 31 -4.55 15.25 14.83
CA HIS A 31 -5.74 15.86 14.26
C HIS A 31 -7.04 15.24 14.80
N PHE A 32 -7.13 13.90 14.86
CA PHE A 32 -8.33 13.21 15.34
C PHE A 32 -8.53 13.30 16.86
N ILE A 33 -7.48 13.49 17.64
CA ILE A 33 -7.58 13.81 19.07
C ILE A 33 -8.31 15.14 19.28
N LYS A 34 -8.05 16.13 18.42
CA LYS A 34 -8.66 17.46 18.47
C LYS A 34 -10.08 17.47 17.87
N ASN A 35 -10.39 16.56 16.98
CA ASN A 35 -11.65 16.50 16.21
C ASN A 35 -12.42 15.23 16.52
N GLN A 36 -12.98 15.13 17.72
CA GLN A 36 -13.66 13.93 18.23
C GLN A 36 -14.97 13.56 17.53
N ASN A 37 -15.52 14.44 16.69
CA ASN A 37 -16.68 14.13 15.87
C ASN A 37 -16.36 13.20 14.70
N LEU A 38 -15.10 13.02 14.37
CA LEU A 38 -14.61 12.11 13.35
C LEU A 38 -14.05 10.83 14.00
N GLN A 39 -14.26 9.70 13.34
CA GLN A 39 -13.72 8.41 13.75
C GLN A 39 -12.49 8.05 12.91
N LEU A 40 -11.44 7.56 13.55
CA LEU A 40 -10.24 7.06 12.91
C LEU A 40 -10.06 5.58 13.24
N ILE A 41 -9.97 4.73 12.22
CA ILE A 41 -9.49 3.37 12.37
C ILE A 41 -8.05 3.32 11.89
N ILE A 42 -7.12 2.88 12.74
CA ILE A 42 -5.73 2.63 12.40
C ILE A 42 -5.54 1.12 12.25
N ARG A 43 -5.44 0.62 11.01
CA ARG A 43 -5.09 -0.77 10.73
C ARG A 43 -3.58 -0.89 10.64
N VAL A 44 -2.96 -1.49 11.64
CA VAL A 44 -1.53 -1.78 11.65
C VAL A 44 -1.23 -2.92 10.68
N HIS A 45 -0.13 -2.81 9.95
CA HIS A 45 0.24 -3.79 8.93
C HIS A 45 0.56 -5.16 9.56
N PRO A 46 -0.07 -6.26 9.12
CA PRO A 46 0.15 -7.59 9.72
C PRO A 46 1.61 -8.04 9.72
N ALA A 47 2.39 -7.69 8.69
CA ALA A 47 3.81 -8.04 8.61
C ALA A 47 4.70 -7.37 9.67
N GLU A 48 4.15 -6.46 10.51
CA GLU A 48 4.89 -5.87 11.62
C GLU A 48 5.34 -6.93 12.65
N ILE A 49 4.58 -8.02 12.75
CA ILE A 49 4.86 -9.16 13.64
C ILE A 49 5.27 -10.43 12.88
N ASP A 50 5.58 -10.32 11.59
CA ASP A 50 6.03 -11.47 10.81
C ASP A 50 7.25 -12.14 11.47
N HIS A 51 7.16 -13.44 11.68
CA HIS A 51 8.19 -14.21 12.37
C HIS A 51 9.54 -14.21 11.64
N THR A 52 9.54 -14.01 10.34
CA THR A 52 10.76 -14.01 9.53
C THR A 52 11.49 -12.67 9.54
N LYS A 53 10.74 -11.57 9.65
CA LYS A 53 11.28 -10.21 9.65
C LYS A 53 10.39 -9.25 10.48
N PRO A 54 10.34 -9.42 11.80
CA PRO A 54 9.53 -8.55 12.63
C PRO A 54 10.07 -7.13 12.66
N SER A 55 9.18 -6.15 12.77
CA SER A 55 9.56 -4.76 12.97
C SER A 55 10.18 -4.56 14.35
N LYS A 56 11.36 -3.94 14.41
CA LYS A 56 11.98 -3.52 15.68
C LYS A 56 11.19 -2.36 16.30
N GLN A 57 10.74 -1.43 15.49
CA GLN A 57 9.91 -0.30 15.88
C GLN A 57 8.47 -0.58 15.47
N LYS A 58 7.58 -0.80 16.43
CA LYS A 58 6.20 -1.17 16.22
C LYS A 58 5.28 0.03 16.36
N VAL A 59 4.34 0.18 15.44
CA VAL A 59 3.36 1.29 15.45
C VAL A 59 2.56 1.32 16.75
N VAL A 60 2.13 0.17 17.24
CA VAL A 60 1.34 0.04 18.47
C VAL A 60 2.13 0.59 19.67
N ASP A 61 3.38 0.17 19.82
CA ASP A 61 4.24 0.57 20.94
C ASP A 61 4.54 2.09 20.89
N GLU A 62 4.82 2.61 19.72
CA GLU A 62 5.10 4.05 19.52
C GLU A 62 3.86 4.92 19.79
N LEU A 63 2.67 4.46 19.42
CA LEU A 63 1.42 5.15 19.74
C LEU A 63 1.18 5.21 21.26
N TYR A 64 1.31 4.08 21.96
CA TYR A 64 1.14 4.05 23.41
C TYR A 64 2.23 4.81 24.15
N LYS A 65 3.48 4.78 23.66
CA LYS A 65 4.59 5.56 24.22
C LYS A 65 4.32 7.07 24.13
N LYS A 66 3.74 7.54 23.02
CA LYS A 66 3.47 8.97 22.82
C LYS A 66 2.21 9.44 23.54
N TYR A 67 1.14 8.66 23.51
CA TYR A 67 -0.19 9.13 23.95
C TYR A 67 -0.68 8.47 25.25
N GLY A 68 -0.04 7.41 25.74
CA GLY A 68 -0.51 6.61 26.86
C GLY A 68 -1.77 5.83 26.51
N SER A 69 -2.85 6.52 26.18
CA SER A 69 -4.11 5.94 25.70
C SER A 69 -4.66 6.74 24.54
N LEU A 70 -5.42 6.09 23.69
CA LEU A 70 -6.13 6.75 22.57
C LEU A 70 -7.56 7.10 22.98
N PRO A 71 -8.11 8.24 22.50
CA PRO A 71 -9.49 8.62 22.78
C PRO A 71 -10.48 7.68 22.08
N LYS A 72 -11.74 7.70 22.52
CA LYS A 72 -12.80 6.76 22.08
C LYS A 72 -13.12 6.80 20.58
N ASN A 73 -12.78 7.87 19.89
CA ASN A 73 -12.98 8.02 18.44
C ASN A 73 -11.82 7.46 17.62
N ILE A 74 -10.75 6.93 18.23
CA ILE A 74 -9.60 6.32 17.53
C ILE A 74 -9.52 4.84 17.87
N PHE A 75 -9.72 4.00 16.86
CA PHE A 75 -9.75 2.54 16.96
C PHE A 75 -8.45 1.97 16.40
N LEU A 76 -7.66 1.31 17.25
CA LEU A 76 -6.41 0.67 16.85
C LEU A 76 -6.65 -0.82 16.61
N VAL A 77 -6.55 -1.24 15.36
CA VAL A 77 -6.60 -2.65 14.96
C VAL A 77 -5.16 -3.17 14.85
N LYS A 78 -4.77 -3.99 15.82
CA LYS A 78 -3.42 -4.53 15.97
C LYS A 78 -3.08 -5.54 14.87
N PRO A 79 -1.78 -5.82 14.61
CA PRO A 79 -1.37 -6.73 13.55
C PRO A 79 -1.80 -8.19 13.77
N ASP A 80 -1.93 -8.63 15.02
CA ASP A 80 -2.35 -9.97 15.44
C ASP A 80 -3.86 -10.16 15.50
N GLU A 81 -4.65 -9.10 15.43
CA GLU A 81 -6.10 -9.19 15.43
C GLU A 81 -6.62 -9.75 14.11
N ASN A 82 -7.45 -10.79 14.20
CA ASN A 82 -8.02 -11.50 13.04
C ASN A 82 -9.16 -10.72 12.38
N PHE A 83 -8.88 -9.49 11.96
CA PHE A 83 -9.81 -8.67 11.19
C PHE A 83 -9.41 -8.63 9.72
N ASN A 84 -10.39 -8.89 8.85
CA ASN A 84 -10.18 -8.73 7.42
C ASN A 84 -10.06 -7.25 7.06
N THR A 85 -8.87 -6.84 6.62
CA THR A 85 -8.55 -5.45 6.26
C THR A 85 -9.54 -4.89 5.23
N TYR A 86 -9.90 -5.65 4.21
CA TYR A 86 -10.83 -5.19 3.16
C TYR A 86 -12.24 -4.93 3.70
N LYS A 87 -12.73 -5.77 4.62
CA LYS A 87 -14.03 -5.57 5.27
C LYS A 87 -14.04 -4.31 6.15
N ILE A 88 -12.93 -4.01 6.82
CA ILE A 88 -12.78 -2.77 7.59
C ILE A 88 -12.81 -1.57 6.63
N LEU A 89 -11.98 -1.59 5.60
CA LEU A 89 -11.85 -0.48 4.66
C LEU A 89 -13.13 -0.26 3.83
N ASP A 90 -13.91 -1.31 3.60
CA ASP A 90 -15.22 -1.18 2.95
C ASP A 90 -16.18 -0.29 3.74
N LYS A 91 -16.11 -0.29 5.06
CA LYS A 91 -16.91 0.56 5.96
C LYS A 91 -16.37 1.97 6.10
N CYS A 92 -15.16 2.26 5.61
CA CYS A 92 -14.57 3.59 5.70
C CYS A 92 -14.93 4.43 4.47
N GLU A 93 -15.22 5.70 4.68
CA GLU A 93 -15.49 6.67 3.61
C GLU A 93 -14.19 7.09 2.92
N ASN A 94 -13.17 7.37 3.71
CA ASN A 94 -11.87 7.82 3.22
C ASN A 94 -10.75 6.89 3.68
N ILE A 95 -9.81 6.62 2.79
CA ILE A 95 -8.67 5.74 3.05
C ILE A 95 -7.39 6.57 3.03
N LEU A 96 -6.71 6.64 4.18
CA LEU A 96 -5.43 7.33 4.32
C LEU A 96 -4.31 6.30 4.25
N ILE A 97 -3.36 6.48 3.33
CA ILE A 97 -2.18 5.63 3.17
C ILE A 97 -0.91 6.46 3.05
N TYR A 98 0.23 5.87 3.39
CA TYR A 98 1.52 6.49 3.09
C TYR A 98 1.94 6.19 1.65
N GLY A 99 2.16 4.92 1.29
CA GLY A 99 2.55 4.53 -0.07
C GLY A 99 2.20 3.07 -0.43
N SER A 100 1.20 2.50 0.24
CA SER A 100 0.80 1.11 0.08
C SER A 100 0.12 0.82 -1.27
N ARG A 101 0.36 -0.38 -1.83
CA ARG A 101 -0.38 -0.92 -2.98
C ARG A 101 -1.88 -1.04 -2.74
N LEU A 102 -2.29 -1.18 -1.49
CA LEU A 102 -3.69 -1.16 -1.06
C LEU A 102 -4.46 0.04 -1.61
N GLY A 103 -3.79 1.18 -1.79
CA GLY A 103 -4.41 2.37 -2.39
C GLY A 103 -4.88 2.16 -3.82
N ILE A 104 -4.19 1.35 -4.64
CA ILE A 104 -4.60 1.02 -6.00
C ILE A 104 -5.89 0.19 -5.95
N GLU A 105 -5.94 -0.80 -5.06
CA GLU A 105 -7.07 -1.70 -4.87
C GLU A 105 -8.30 -0.92 -4.39
N MET A 106 -8.14 -0.10 -3.36
CA MET A 106 -9.23 0.72 -2.81
C MET A 106 -9.75 1.75 -3.81
N SER A 107 -8.87 2.39 -4.59
CA SER A 107 -9.29 3.30 -5.66
C SER A 107 -10.07 2.56 -6.76
N ALA A 108 -9.68 1.33 -7.12
CA ALA A 108 -10.39 0.51 -8.10
C ALA A 108 -11.75 0.01 -7.59
N LEU A 109 -11.93 -0.09 -6.27
CA LEU A 109 -13.19 -0.36 -5.59
C LEU A 109 -14.05 0.90 -5.37
N GLY A 110 -13.59 2.07 -5.83
CA GLY A 110 -14.35 3.32 -5.76
C GLY A 110 -14.19 4.10 -4.47
N LYS A 111 -13.26 3.74 -3.59
CA LYS A 111 -12.98 4.48 -2.36
C LYS A 111 -12.15 5.74 -2.63
N MET A 112 -12.39 6.78 -1.82
CA MET A 112 -11.52 7.96 -1.82
C MET A 112 -10.24 7.65 -1.06
N VAL A 113 -9.12 7.69 -1.79
CA VAL A 113 -7.79 7.40 -1.24
C VAL A 113 -6.96 8.68 -1.19
N VAL A 114 -6.33 8.94 -0.05
CA VAL A 114 -5.38 10.02 0.18
C VAL A 114 -3.99 9.41 0.36
N VAL A 115 -3.02 9.84 -0.45
CA VAL A 115 -1.66 9.31 -0.48
C VAL A 115 -0.69 10.36 0.02
N CYS A 116 0.03 10.06 1.09
CA CYS A 116 0.92 11.02 1.78
C CYS A 116 2.41 10.82 1.47
N GLY A 117 2.83 9.61 1.14
CA GLY A 117 4.21 9.30 0.73
C GLY A 117 4.33 8.96 -0.75
N GLU A 118 5.52 8.61 -1.17
CA GLU A 118 5.75 8.11 -2.52
C GLU A 118 5.26 6.66 -2.67
N GLY A 119 4.92 6.27 -3.89
CA GLY A 119 4.46 4.92 -4.19
C GLY A 119 3.84 4.78 -5.57
N PHE A 120 3.49 3.54 -5.90
CA PHE A 120 3.00 3.17 -7.24
C PHE A 120 1.69 3.85 -7.64
N ILE A 121 0.89 4.32 -6.68
CA ILE A 121 -0.40 4.98 -6.93
C ILE A 121 -0.23 6.47 -7.25
N ARG A 122 0.88 7.09 -6.80
CA ARG A 122 1.09 8.53 -6.90
C ARG A 122 1.18 9.00 -8.35
N ASN A 123 0.66 10.18 -8.64
CA ASN A 123 0.64 10.80 -9.98
C ASN A 123 -0.17 10.01 -11.04
N LYS A 124 -1.06 9.10 -10.62
CA LYS A 124 -1.92 8.33 -11.54
C LYS A 124 -3.31 8.95 -11.71
N LYS A 125 -3.61 10.03 -10.99
CA LYS A 125 -4.92 10.71 -10.99
C LYS A 125 -6.07 9.76 -10.57
N ILE A 126 -5.79 8.82 -9.69
CA ILE A 126 -6.75 7.85 -9.12
C ILE A 126 -6.93 8.00 -7.61
N ALA A 127 -6.06 8.78 -6.97
CA ALA A 127 -6.08 9.13 -5.56
C ALA A 127 -5.87 10.64 -5.39
N ILE A 128 -5.96 11.14 -4.18
CA ILE A 128 -5.54 12.50 -3.83
C ILE A 128 -4.07 12.44 -3.43
N ASP A 129 -3.21 13.02 -4.26
CA ASP A 129 -1.78 13.10 -4.01
C ASP A 129 -1.47 14.31 -3.11
N VAL A 130 -1.06 14.05 -1.88
CA VAL A 130 -0.66 15.10 -0.94
C VAL A 130 0.75 15.59 -1.30
N ASN A 131 0.96 16.90 -1.30
CA ASN A 131 2.22 17.51 -1.70
C ASN A 131 2.95 18.29 -0.58
N SER A 132 2.30 18.47 0.58
CA SER A 132 2.87 19.15 1.73
C SER A 132 2.09 18.85 3.02
N LYS A 133 2.68 19.09 4.18
CA LYS A 133 1.98 19.00 5.49
C LYS A 133 0.79 19.96 5.56
N VAL A 134 0.90 21.16 5.01
CA VAL A 134 -0.20 22.14 4.94
C VAL A 134 -1.33 21.64 4.07
N HIS A 135 -1.04 21.04 2.91
CA HIS A 135 -2.05 20.43 2.05
C HIS A 135 -2.74 19.26 2.77
N TYR A 136 -1.98 18.42 3.47
CA TYR A 136 -2.54 17.31 4.24
C TYR A 136 -3.45 17.80 5.36
N GLN A 137 -3.04 18.82 6.10
CA GLN A 137 -3.86 19.44 7.14
C GLN A 137 -5.21 19.90 6.60
N LYS A 138 -5.22 20.61 5.46
CA LYS A 138 -6.47 21.03 4.80
C LYS A 138 -7.36 19.85 4.40
N ILE A 139 -6.77 18.74 3.94
CA ILE A 139 -7.54 17.52 3.62
C ILE A 139 -8.19 16.95 4.88
N LEU A 140 -7.44 16.86 5.99
CA LEU A 140 -7.96 16.35 7.26
C LEU A 140 -9.09 17.23 7.82
N GLU A 141 -8.98 18.55 7.69
CA GLU A 141 -10.00 19.51 8.12
C GLU A 141 -11.31 19.42 7.32
N ASN A 142 -11.26 18.88 6.11
CA ASN A 142 -12.42 18.70 5.24
C ASN A 142 -12.95 17.26 5.22
N LEU A 143 -12.53 16.40 6.16
CA LEU A 143 -13.09 15.05 6.29
C LEU A 143 -14.52 15.09 6.87
N PRO A 144 -15.43 14.21 6.43
CA PRO A 144 -15.26 13.25 5.35
C PRO A 144 -15.26 13.92 3.98
N LEU A 145 -14.32 13.53 3.12
CA LEU A 145 -14.30 14.04 1.76
C LEU A 145 -15.47 13.50 0.97
N GLU A 146 -16.11 14.35 0.21
CA GLU A 146 -17.12 13.91 -0.76
C GLU A 146 -16.52 12.90 -1.73
N ASN A 147 -17.31 11.89 -2.07
CA ASN A 147 -16.84 10.87 -3.01
C ASN A 147 -16.81 11.43 -4.44
N LEU A 148 -15.72 12.14 -4.75
CA LEU A 148 -15.43 12.67 -6.08
C LEU A 148 -14.95 11.58 -7.06
N MET A 149 -15.27 10.31 -6.81
CA MET A 149 -14.99 9.20 -7.74
C MET A 149 -15.95 9.27 -8.94
N VAL A 150 -15.86 10.39 -9.67
CA VAL A 150 -16.52 10.52 -10.99
C VAL A 150 -16.14 9.34 -11.86
N ASN A 151 -17.06 8.88 -12.69
CA ASN A 151 -16.94 7.69 -13.55
C ASN A 151 -15.56 7.57 -14.25
N ASN A 152 -15.01 8.67 -14.74
CA ASN A 152 -13.69 8.69 -15.39
C ASN A 152 -12.52 8.36 -14.46
N ARG A 153 -12.60 8.71 -13.18
CA ARG A 153 -11.56 8.41 -12.19
C ARG A 153 -11.62 6.93 -11.80
N LEU A 154 -12.82 6.40 -11.58
CA LEU A 154 -13.03 4.98 -11.28
C LEU A 154 -12.58 4.09 -12.43
N ILE A 155 -12.94 4.43 -13.68
CA ILE A 155 -12.49 3.69 -14.87
C ILE A 155 -10.97 3.72 -14.97
N ARG A 156 -10.33 4.85 -14.72
CA ARG A 156 -8.87 4.98 -14.69
C ARG A 156 -8.25 4.12 -13.60
N ALA A 157 -8.82 4.10 -12.40
CA ALA A 157 -8.35 3.28 -11.28
C ALA A 157 -8.44 1.78 -11.61
N LYS A 158 -9.54 1.32 -12.17
CA LYS A 158 -9.71 -0.07 -12.64
C LYS A 158 -8.71 -0.44 -13.74
N LYS A 159 -8.51 0.43 -14.74
CA LYS A 159 -7.51 0.20 -15.80
C LYS A 159 -6.09 0.14 -15.23
N TYR A 160 -5.76 1.03 -14.27
CA TYR A 160 -4.46 1.02 -13.64
C TYR A 160 -4.25 -0.22 -12.77
N ALA A 161 -5.24 -0.62 -11.98
CA ALA A 161 -5.20 -1.86 -11.18
C ALA A 161 -5.00 -3.09 -12.09
N TYR A 162 -5.76 -3.20 -13.19
CA TYR A 162 -5.57 -4.28 -14.16
C TYR A 162 -4.16 -4.29 -14.75
N HIS A 163 -3.65 -3.11 -15.15
CA HIS A 163 -2.28 -3.00 -15.64
C HIS A 163 -1.26 -3.42 -14.58
N PHE A 164 -1.41 -2.92 -13.35
CA PHE A 164 -0.46 -3.15 -12.26
C PHE A 164 -0.45 -4.59 -11.76
N PHE A 165 -1.63 -5.17 -11.54
CA PHE A 165 -1.76 -6.50 -10.91
C PHE A 165 -1.84 -7.66 -11.92
N ILE A 166 -2.15 -7.39 -13.18
CA ILE A 166 -2.32 -8.44 -14.20
C ILE A 166 -1.28 -8.29 -15.30
N ARG A 167 -1.33 -7.21 -16.09
CA ARG A 167 -0.49 -7.08 -17.29
C ARG A 167 1.02 -6.98 -17.04
N ARG A 168 1.42 -6.49 -15.87
CA ARG A 168 2.84 -6.43 -15.47
C ARG A 168 3.34 -7.70 -14.78
N MET A 169 2.44 -8.59 -14.41
CA MET A 169 2.79 -9.88 -13.81
C MET A 169 3.05 -10.89 -14.92
N ILE A 170 4.31 -10.97 -15.35
CA ILE A 170 4.73 -11.91 -16.38
C ILE A 170 4.95 -13.26 -15.69
N PRO A 171 4.15 -14.30 -16.00
CA PRO A 171 4.31 -15.60 -15.40
C PRO A 171 5.57 -16.28 -15.93
N ILE A 172 6.46 -16.71 -15.07
CA ILE A 172 7.69 -17.42 -15.42
C ILE A 172 7.69 -18.81 -14.75
N LYS A 173 8.02 -19.84 -15.50
CA LYS A 173 8.06 -21.23 -15.04
C LYS A 173 9.41 -21.64 -14.45
N VAL A 174 10.46 -20.86 -14.72
CA VAL A 174 11.80 -21.12 -14.19
C VAL A 174 11.92 -20.92 -12.68
N ILE A 175 10.91 -20.32 -12.06
CA ILE A 175 10.83 -20.08 -10.63
C ILE A 175 9.56 -20.72 -10.09
N ASP A 176 9.71 -21.56 -9.06
CA ASP A 176 8.61 -22.16 -8.32
C ASP A 176 8.31 -21.35 -7.06
N GLU A 177 7.04 -21.24 -6.70
CA GLU A 177 6.64 -20.76 -5.38
C GLU A 177 6.86 -21.85 -4.33
N VAL A 178 7.51 -21.48 -3.22
CA VAL A 178 7.75 -22.38 -2.09
C VAL A 178 7.02 -21.80 -0.87
N PRO A 179 5.85 -22.36 -0.50
CA PRO A 179 5.10 -21.90 0.66
C PRO A 179 5.92 -21.96 1.95
N LEU A 180 5.69 -21.01 2.85
CA LEU A 180 6.29 -20.94 4.20
C LEU A 180 7.83 -20.84 4.24
N LYS A 181 8.48 -20.51 3.12
CA LYS A 181 9.92 -20.30 3.03
C LYS A 181 10.22 -18.85 2.65
N TRP A 182 11.26 -18.28 3.20
CA TRP A 182 11.78 -16.98 2.77
C TRP A 182 13.17 -17.14 2.12
N PRO A 183 13.38 -16.63 0.89
CA PRO A 183 12.34 -16.13 -0.02
C PRO A 183 11.39 -17.26 -0.46
N ASN A 184 10.13 -16.91 -0.71
CA ASN A 184 9.06 -17.87 -1.10
C ASN A 184 9.23 -18.37 -2.53
N ILE A 185 10.45 -18.49 -3.01
CA ILE A 185 10.79 -18.89 -4.36
C ILE A 185 11.96 -19.89 -4.36
N ALA A 186 11.94 -20.79 -5.32
CA ALA A 186 13.06 -21.68 -5.64
C ALA A 186 13.23 -21.77 -7.16
N VAL A 187 14.41 -22.08 -7.61
CA VAL A 187 14.65 -22.37 -9.02
C VAL A 187 14.02 -23.73 -9.35
N ASN A 188 13.21 -23.76 -10.42
CA ASN A 188 12.59 -24.99 -10.90
C ASN A 188 13.66 -26.03 -11.23
N LYS A 189 13.41 -27.31 -10.88
CA LYS A 189 14.36 -28.41 -11.13
C LYS A 189 14.70 -28.58 -12.62
N ASN A 190 13.77 -28.24 -13.50
CA ASN A 190 13.91 -28.33 -14.94
C ASN A 190 14.33 -27.00 -15.58
N PHE A 191 14.91 -26.07 -14.83
CA PHE A 191 15.19 -24.71 -15.29
C PHE A 191 16.01 -24.66 -16.57
N GLN A 192 16.99 -25.57 -16.77
CA GLN A 192 17.81 -25.64 -17.99
C GLN A 192 16.96 -25.92 -19.25
N GLU A 193 15.94 -26.77 -19.15
CA GLU A 193 15.01 -27.03 -20.24
C GLU A 193 14.07 -25.82 -20.46
N LEU A 194 13.60 -25.21 -19.41
CA LEU A 194 12.70 -24.05 -19.46
C LEU A 194 13.38 -22.79 -20.04
N LEU A 195 14.70 -22.68 -19.94
CA LEU A 195 15.47 -21.59 -20.56
C LEU A 195 15.62 -21.73 -22.08
N LYS A 196 15.31 -22.91 -22.66
CA LYS A 196 15.32 -23.08 -24.11
C LYS A 196 14.18 -22.30 -24.77
N LEU A 197 14.39 -21.88 -26.02
CA LEU A 197 13.43 -21.14 -26.82
C LEU A 197 12.04 -21.82 -26.83
N LYS A 198 10.99 -21.03 -26.69
CA LYS A 198 9.56 -21.42 -26.71
C LYS A 198 9.11 -22.35 -25.56
N LYS A 199 9.91 -22.57 -24.55
CA LYS A 199 9.54 -23.41 -23.39
C LYS A 199 8.84 -22.62 -22.30
N ASP A 200 9.23 -21.37 -22.10
CA ASP A 200 8.61 -20.45 -21.15
C ASP A 200 8.31 -19.11 -21.84
N GLN A 201 7.03 -18.89 -22.15
CA GLN A 201 6.57 -17.68 -22.85
C GLN A 201 6.79 -16.41 -22.04
N GLY A 202 6.70 -16.46 -20.71
CA GLY A 202 6.97 -15.32 -19.86
C GLY A 202 8.45 -14.96 -19.86
N PHE A 203 9.33 -15.95 -19.77
CA PHE A 203 10.77 -15.74 -19.87
C PHE A 203 11.16 -15.17 -21.24
N GLU A 204 10.60 -15.70 -22.34
CA GLU A 204 10.79 -15.15 -23.69
C GLU A 204 10.32 -13.69 -23.79
N LYS A 205 9.17 -13.36 -23.18
CA LYS A 205 8.66 -11.97 -23.17
C LYS A 205 9.64 -11.05 -22.46
N ILE A 206 10.18 -11.48 -21.31
CA ILE A 206 11.21 -10.69 -20.59
C ILE A 206 12.44 -10.50 -21.47
N CYS A 207 12.97 -11.57 -22.07
CA CYS A 207 14.14 -11.47 -22.94
C CYS A 207 13.90 -10.52 -24.14
N LYS A 208 12.78 -10.67 -24.84
CA LYS A 208 12.42 -9.78 -25.95
C LYS A 208 12.26 -8.33 -25.51
N SER A 209 11.65 -8.11 -24.33
CA SER A 209 11.48 -6.76 -23.79
C SER A 209 12.85 -6.09 -23.51
N ILE A 210 13.83 -6.85 -23.05
CA ILE A 210 15.20 -6.35 -22.81
C ILE A 210 15.92 -6.09 -24.16
N ILE A 211 15.92 -7.09 -25.04
CA ILE A 211 16.71 -7.03 -26.29
C ILE A 211 16.15 -5.98 -27.24
N ASN A 212 14.83 -5.90 -27.39
CA ASN A 212 14.16 -5.06 -28.36
C ASN A 212 13.62 -3.75 -27.77
N ASN A 213 13.90 -3.47 -26.49
CA ASN A 213 13.35 -2.32 -25.76
C ASN A 213 11.79 -2.28 -25.80
N GLU A 214 11.14 -3.44 -25.70
CA GLU A 214 9.70 -3.57 -25.66
C GLU A 214 9.16 -3.34 -24.25
N LYS A 215 7.84 -3.10 -24.16
CA LYS A 215 7.17 -2.98 -22.86
C LYS A 215 7.12 -4.33 -22.11
N PHE A 216 7.42 -4.29 -20.82
CA PHE A 216 7.27 -5.43 -19.89
C PHE A 216 5.78 -5.61 -19.53
N VAL A 217 5.00 -6.13 -20.44
CA VAL A 217 3.58 -6.47 -20.27
C VAL A 217 3.26 -7.79 -20.97
N PHE A 218 2.40 -8.57 -20.33
CA PHE A 218 1.97 -9.89 -20.77
C PHE A 218 0.50 -9.88 -21.16
#